data_487481218145ce570393016ca71d1d42
#
_entry.id   487481218145ce570393016ca71d1d42
#
_cell.length_a   1.000
_cell.length_b   1.000
_cell.length_c   1.000
_cell.angle_alpha   90.00
_cell.angle_beta   90.00
_cell.angle_gamma   90.00
#
_symmetry.space_group_name_H-M   'P 1'
#
loop_
_entity.id
_entity.type
_entity.pdbx_description
1 polymer ?
#
loop_
_entity_poly.entity_id
_entity_poly.type
_entity_poly.pdbx_seq_one_letter_code
_entity_poly.pdbx_strand_id
1 'polypeptide(L)'
;MDSNQQDLLRRAVGEKLNASIAFASADKPRQCNVRFLKLSPDPAPGIWAQPMDEKRSEMDHPISNGAEVEISYTQGHQRWRFRTRILKRDKHFWLTDTVSMEALLLKWPAALEDGERRAHVRYPSGDDSRVLAQLVRSSQWAPNSDREVRVKLWNLSRGGAGFVTPLNSTLMALPPGEPFNVIITHDGKRLEIPAKLVSNRIPSGNTLKFGVQFNAETNAWPSGALEGLNELVSAFARREELRNKARMAAKAS
;
A
#
# COMPACT_ATOMS: atom_id res chain seq x y z
N MET A 1 -0.53 -19.82 -17.11
CA MET A 1 0.16 -19.86 -15.80
C MET A 1 0.96 -21.12 -15.73
N ASP A 2 2.26 -21.05 -15.43
CA ASP A 2 3.11 -22.22 -15.25
C ASP A 2 2.83 -22.96 -13.93
N SER A 3 3.40 -24.17 -13.76
CA SER A 3 3.14 -25.02 -12.59
C SER A 3 3.54 -24.32 -11.28
N ASN A 4 4.66 -23.62 -11.26
CA ASN A 4 5.17 -22.93 -10.07
C ASN A 4 4.23 -21.79 -9.63
N GLN A 5 3.73 -21.01 -10.58
CA GLN A 5 2.75 -19.95 -10.32
C GLN A 5 1.41 -20.53 -9.81
N GLN A 6 1.00 -21.69 -10.34
CA GLN A 6 -0.21 -22.39 -9.85
C GLN A 6 -0.04 -22.82 -8.40
N ASP A 7 1.11 -23.38 -8.05
CA ASP A 7 1.39 -23.85 -6.68
C ASP A 7 1.50 -22.69 -5.69
N LEU A 8 2.10 -21.57 -6.11
CA LEU A 8 2.11 -20.34 -5.30
C LEU A 8 0.69 -19.87 -4.97
N LEU A 9 -0.17 -19.79 -5.98
CA LEU A 9 -1.55 -19.33 -5.78
C LEU A 9 -2.37 -20.33 -4.95
N ARG A 10 -2.21 -21.63 -5.18
CA ARG A 10 -2.85 -22.67 -4.36
C ARG A 10 -2.43 -22.58 -2.90
N ARG A 11 -1.14 -22.34 -2.63
CA ARG A 11 -0.62 -22.12 -1.29
C ARG A 11 -1.22 -20.88 -0.65
N ALA A 12 -1.29 -19.75 -1.38
CA ALA A 12 -1.91 -18.52 -0.88
C ALA A 12 -3.37 -18.72 -0.48
N VAL A 13 -4.13 -19.51 -1.25
CA VAL A 13 -5.52 -19.86 -0.94
C VAL A 13 -5.58 -20.83 0.26
N GLY A 14 -4.71 -21.83 0.33
CA GLY A 14 -4.63 -22.77 1.46
C GLY A 14 -4.29 -22.06 2.78
N GLU A 15 -3.41 -21.06 2.74
CA GLU A 15 -3.05 -20.22 3.89
C GLU A 15 -4.12 -19.15 4.22
N LYS A 16 -5.18 -19.05 3.42
CA LYS A 16 -6.27 -18.06 3.57
C LYS A 16 -5.76 -16.62 3.67
N LEU A 17 -4.83 -16.26 2.79
CA LEU A 17 -4.19 -14.94 2.81
C LEU A 17 -5.21 -13.82 2.56
N ASN A 18 -4.96 -12.68 3.18
CA ASN A 18 -5.67 -11.44 2.87
C ASN A 18 -5.18 -10.90 1.53
N ALA A 19 -6.11 -10.42 0.73
CA ALA A 19 -5.87 -9.86 -0.59
C ALA A 19 -6.67 -8.56 -0.75
N SER A 20 -6.37 -7.81 -1.78
CA SER A 20 -7.09 -6.61 -2.16
C SER A 20 -7.67 -6.79 -3.55
N ILE A 21 -8.95 -6.49 -3.73
CA ILE A 21 -9.63 -6.45 -5.02
C ILE A 21 -9.71 -4.99 -5.48
N ALA A 22 -9.22 -4.70 -6.67
CA ALA A 22 -9.42 -3.44 -7.36
C ALA A 22 -10.35 -3.64 -8.56
N PHE A 23 -11.41 -2.85 -8.63
CA PHE A 23 -12.38 -2.85 -9.73
C PHE A 23 -11.93 -1.84 -10.79
N ALA A 24 -11.92 -2.25 -12.05
CA ALA A 24 -11.72 -1.35 -13.18
C ALA A 24 -12.99 -0.51 -13.35
N SER A 25 -13.03 0.65 -12.73
CA SER A 25 -14.11 1.65 -12.90
C SER A 25 -13.56 2.87 -13.60
N ALA A 26 -14.34 3.47 -14.52
CA ALA A 26 -13.92 4.60 -15.34
C ALA A 26 -13.54 5.86 -14.54
N ASP A 27 -14.16 6.09 -13.37
CA ASP A 27 -14.02 7.36 -12.66
C ASP A 27 -13.14 7.32 -11.40
N LYS A 28 -13.11 6.21 -10.69
CA LYS A 28 -12.21 6.01 -9.52
C LYS A 28 -11.96 4.53 -9.30
N PRO A 29 -10.71 4.09 -9.18
CA PRO A 29 -10.42 2.71 -8.83
C PRO A 29 -10.97 2.43 -7.43
N ARG A 30 -11.96 1.55 -7.35
CA ARG A 30 -12.50 1.07 -6.07
C ARG A 30 -11.67 -0.12 -5.63
N GLN A 31 -11.36 -0.15 -4.36
CA GLN A 31 -10.58 -1.21 -3.76
C GLN A 31 -11.28 -1.71 -2.50
N CYS A 32 -11.40 -3.01 -2.34
CA CYS A 32 -11.84 -3.64 -1.09
C CYS A 32 -10.88 -4.73 -0.66
N ASN A 33 -10.87 -5.02 0.64
CA ASN A 33 -10.09 -6.12 1.19
C ASN A 33 -10.93 -7.40 1.13
N VAL A 34 -10.26 -8.51 0.81
CA VAL A 34 -10.87 -9.84 0.80
C VAL A 34 -9.92 -10.82 1.49
N ARG A 35 -10.46 -11.96 1.91
CA ARG A 35 -9.69 -13.11 2.37
C ARG A 35 -9.97 -14.29 1.45
N PHE A 36 -8.94 -14.97 0.99
CA PHE A 36 -9.10 -16.23 0.29
C PHE A 36 -9.70 -17.28 1.24
N LEU A 37 -10.63 -18.07 0.73
CA LEU A 37 -11.34 -19.10 1.52
C LEU A 37 -10.91 -20.51 1.11
N LYS A 38 -11.22 -20.87 -0.12
CA LYS A 38 -10.91 -22.19 -0.68
C LYS A 38 -10.95 -22.18 -2.21
N LEU A 39 -10.42 -23.21 -2.81
CA LEU A 39 -10.56 -23.45 -4.24
C LEU A 39 -11.95 -24.00 -4.54
N SER A 40 -12.50 -23.60 -5.69
CA SER A 40 -13.68 -24.24 -6.26
C SER A 40 -13.24 -25.49 -7.01
N PRO A 41 -13.94 -26.64 -6.83
CA PRO A 41 -13.65 -27.83 -7.63
C PRO A 41 -14.10 -27.63 -9.09
N ASP A 42 -13.55 -28.48 -9.98
CA ASP A 42 -13.99 -28.59 -11.38
C ASP A 42 -15.53 -28.71 -11.51
N PRO A 43 -16.15 -28.28 -12.62
CA PRO A 43 -15.53 -27.98 -13.93
C PRO A 43 -15.08 -26.54 -14.16
N ALA A 44 -15.31 -25.64 -13.26
CA ALA A 44 -14.89 -24.23 -13.38
C ALA A 44 -13.92 -23.89 -12.24
N PRO A 45 -12.61 -24.14 -12.40
CA PRO A 45 -11.65 -23.83 -11.36
C PRO A 45 -11.71 -22.35 -11.01
N GLY A 46 -11.78 -22.08 -9.72
CA GLY A 46 -11.92 -20.72 -9.21
C GLY A 46 -11.44 -20.60 -7.77
N ILE A 47 -11.50 -19.38 -7.28
CA ILE A 47 -11.10 -19.04 -5.92
C ILE A 47 -12.28 -18.40 -5.21
N TRP A 48 -12.74 -18.99 -4.12
CA TRP A 48 -13.68 -18.34 -3.23
C TRP A 48 -12.94 -17.34 -2.34
N ALA A 49 -13.46 -16.11 -2.27
CA ALA A 49 -12.92 -15.03 -1.46
C ALA A 49 -14.03 -14.31 -0.70
N GLN A 50 -13.79 -14.04 0.59
CA GLN A 50 -14.71 -13.32 1.47
C GLN A 50 -14.38 -11.82 1.46
N PRO A 51 -15.32 -10.91 1.18
CA PRO A 51 -15.16 -9.49 1.47
C PRO A 51 -14.99 -9.23 2.97
N MET A 52 -14.01 -8.39 3.33
CA MET A 52 -13.63 -8.10 4.72
C MET A 52 -14.08 -6.74 5.21
N ASP A 53 -14.47 -5.83 4.32
CA ASP A 53 -14.82 -4.47 4.70
C ASP A 53 -16.24 -4.44 5.28
N GLU A 54 -16.34 -4.08 6.56
CA GLU A 54 -17.61 -4.01 7.31
C GLU A 54 -18.53 -2.86 6.85
N LYS A 55 -17.99 -1.87 6.16
CA LYS A 55 -18.77 -0.74 5.63
C LYS A 55 -19.52 -1.13 4.36
N ARG A 56 -20.60 -1.88 4.55
CA ARG A 56 -21.53 -2.27 3.48
C ARG A 56 -22.06 -1.11 2.62
N SER A 57 -22.04 0.11 3.13
CA SER A 57 -22.58 1.29 2.44
C SER A 57 -21.73 1.78 1.25
N GLU A 58 -20.44 1.44 1.17
CA GLU A 58 -19.59 1.79 0.03
C GLU A 58 -19.61 0.74 -1.09
N MET A 59 -20.15 -0.45 -0.81
CA MET A 59 -20.34 -1.52 -1.79
C MET A 59 -21.73 -1.48 -2.47
N ASP A 60 -22.48 -0.40 -2.34
CA ASP A 60 -23.83 -0.23 -2.92
C ASP A 60 -23.89 -0.20 -4.45
N HIS A 61 -22.76 -0.39 -5.13
CA HIS A 61 -22.79 -0.78 -6.53
C HIS A 61 -22.75 -2.30 -6.63
N PRO A 62 -23.67 -2.88 -7.37
CA PRO A 62 -23.72 -4.32 -7.52
C PRO A 62 -22.38 -4.81 -8.07
N ILE A 63 -21.66 -5.59 -7.26
CA ILE A 63 -20.58 -6.43 -7.77
C ILE A 63 -21.24 -7.35 -8.78
N SER A 64 -21.14 -6.98 -10.06
CA SER A 64 -21.80 -7.72 -11.13
C SER A 64 -20.98 -8.95 -11.48
N ASN A 65 -21.71 -10.05 -11.72
CA ASN A 65 -21.10 -11.22 -12.34
C ASN A 65 -20.47 -10.80 -13.68
N GLY A 66 -19.29 -11.31 -13.98
CA GLY A 66 -18.53 -10.94 -15.18
C GLY A 66 -17.61 -9.73 -15.02
N ALA A 67 -17.70 -8.99 -13.90
CA ALA A 67 -16.81 -7.84 -13.67
C ALA A 67 -15.34 -8.25 -13.67
N GLU A 68 -14.53 -7.51 -14.40
CA GLU A 68 -13.07 -7.66 -14.38
C GLU A 68 -12.49 -6.97 -13.16
N VAL A 69 -11.59 -7.68 -12.50
CA VAL A 69 -10.95 -7.21 -11.27
C VAL A 69 -9.46 -7.56 -11.27
N GLU A 70 -8.69 -6.72 -10.61
CA GLU A 70 -7.30 -7.01 -10.28
C GLU A 70 -7.22 -7.39 -8.80
N ILE A 71 -6.64 -8.55 -8.53
CA ILE A 71 -6.36 -9.05 -7.18
C ILE A 71 -4.89 -8.83 -6.88
N SER A 72 -4.59 -8.37 -5.67
CA SER A 72 -3.22 -8.34 -5.18
C SER A 72 -3.12 -8.86 -3.75
N TYR A 73 -2.11 -9.68 -3.47
CA TYR A 73 -1.85 -10.26 -2.16
C TYR A 73 -0.34 -10.30 -1.89
N THR A 74 0.03 -10.49 -0.63
CA THR A 74 1.43 -10.64 -0.23
C THR A 74 1.62 -12.02 0.38
N GLN A 75 2.63 -12.74 -0.11
CA GLN A 75 3.05 -14.03 0.41
C GLN A 75 4.53 -13.97 0.76
N GLY A 76 4.86 -14.16 2.03
CA GLY A 76 6.20 -13.86 2.53
C GLY A 76 6.53 -12.37 2.38
N HIS A 77 7.59 -12.08 1.64
CA HIS A 77 8.02 -10.70 1.35
C HIS A 77 7.64 -10.23 -0.06
N GLN A 78 7.08 -11.12 -0.88
CA GLN A 78 6.75 -10.81 -2.26
C GLN A 78 5.27 -10.50 -2.42
N ARG A 79 4.98 -9.46 -3.18
CA ARG A 79 3.63 -9.09 -3.58
C ARG A 79 3.33 -9.71 -4.94
N TRP A 80 2.17 -10.33 -5.04
CA TRP A 80 1.64 -10.93 -6.24
C TRP A 80 0.39 -10.22 -6.69
N ARG A 81 0.12 -10.21 -7.99
CA ARG A 81 -1.13 -9.74 -8.56
C ARG A 81 -1.58 -10.60 -9.73
N PHE A 82 -2.87 -10.61 -9.97
CA PHE A 82 -3.45 -11.23 -11.16
C PHE A 82 -4.76 -10.54 -11.53
N ARG A 83 -5.10 -10.61 -12.82
CA ARG A 83 -6.39 -10.18 -13.33
C ARG A 83 -7.32 -11.38 -13.47
N THR A 84 -8.57 -11.17 -13.12
CA THR A 84 -9.59 -12.21 -13.20
C THR A 84 -10.97 -11.60 -13.33
N ARG A 85 -12.01 -12.46 -13.37
CA ARG A 85 -13.42 -12.07 -13.40
C ARG A 85 -14.15 -12.65 -12.21
N ILE A 86 -15.13 -11.92 -11.71
CA ILE A 86 -16.09 -12.43 -10.73
C ILE A 86 -17.09 -13.30 -11.47
N LEU A 87 -17.10 -14.58 -11.18
CA LEU A 87 -18.04 -15.54 -11.77
C LEU A 87 -19.40 -15.52 -11.06
N LYS A 88 -19.36 -15.42 -9.73
CA LYS A 88 -20.55 -15.48 -8.88
C LYS A 88 -20.33 -14.70 -7.59
N ARG A 89 -21.38 -14.03 -7.11
CA ARG A 89 -21.51 -13.55 -5.73
C ARG A 89 -22.51 -14.43 -5.01
N ASP A 90 -22.10 -15.03 -3.90
CA ASP A 90 -22.95 -15.88 -3.09
C ASP A 90 -23.10 -15.25 -1.70
N LYS A 91 -24.34 -14.85 -1.38
CA LYS A 91 -24.64 -14.21 -0.09
C LYS A 91 -24.68 -15.21 1.07
N HIS A 92 -24.84 -16.49 0.77
CA HIS A 92 -24.99 -17.57 1.73
C HIS A 92 -24.05 -18.74 1.41
N PHE A 93 -22.79 -18.40 1.10
CA PHE A 93 -21.77 -19.40 0.85
C PHE A 93 -21.45 -20.17 2.12
N TRP A 94 -21.59 -21.49 2.06
CA TRP A 94 -21.28 -22.39 3.17
C TRP A 94 -19.79 -22.74 3.15
N LEU A 95 -19.06 -22.23 4.14
CA LEU A 95 -17.66 -22.60 4.35
C LEU A 95 -17.53 -23.97 5.02
N THR A 96 -18.40 -24.21 6.01
CA THR A 96 -18.62 -25.48 6.71
C THR A 96 -20.11 -25.71 6.86
N ASP A 97 -20.53 -26.84 7.38
CA ASP A 97 -21.96 -27.17 7.62
C ASP A 97 -22.66 -26.20 8.58
N THR A 98 -21.89 -25.41 9.35
CA THR A 98 -22.44 -24.49 10.36
C THR A 98 -22.10 -23.03 10.12
N VAL A 99 -21.20 -22.73 9.19
CA VAL A 99 -20.71 -21.36 8.94
C VAL A 99 -21.04 -20.93 7.52
N SER A 100 -21.96 -19.98 7.39
CA SER A 100 -22.25 -19.33 6.11
C SER A 100 -21.82 -17.86 6.12
N MET A 101 -21.42 -17.36 4.97
CA MET A 101 -20.95 -16.00 4.79
C MET A 101 -21.13 -15.54 3.36
N GLU A 102 -20.98 -14.24 3.14
CA GLU A 102 -20.91 -13.73 1.77
C GLU A 102 -19.54 -14.07 1.16
N ALA A 103 -19.53 -14.58 -0.08
CA ALA A 103 -18.31 -14.87 -0.81
C ALA A 103 -18.42 -14.56 -2.30
N LEU A 104 -17.30 -14.29 -2.92
CA LEU A 104 -17.12 -14.08 -4.35
C LEU A 104 -16.39 -15.28 -4.94
N LEU A 105 -16.93 -15.85 -6.00
CA LEU A 105 -16.21 -16.81 -6.82
C LEU A 105 -15.45 -16.06 -7.91
N LEU A 106 -14.15 -16.11 -7.84
CA LEU A 106 -13.23 -15.54 -8.83
C LEU A 106 -12.82 -16.64 -9.81
N LYS A 107 -12.81 -16.33 -11.10
CA LYS A 107 -12.27 -17.24 -12.12
C LYS A 107 -10.79 -17.52 -11.83
N TRP A 108 -10.32 -18.74 -12.09
CA TRP A 108 -8.90 -19.05 -12.02
C TRP A 108 -8.11 -18.15 -13.00
N PRO A 109 -7.06 -17.45 -12.56
CA PRO A 109 -6.35 -16.50 -13.42
C PRO A 109 -5.52 -17.22 -14.48
N ALA A 110 -5.32 -16.53 -15.62
CA ALA A 110 -4.45 -17.02 -16.69
C ALA A 110 -2.96 -16.85 -16.37
N ALA A 111 -2.60 -15.82 -15.60
CA ALA A 111 -1.24 -15.50 -15.23
C ALA A 111 -1.18 -14.93 -13.81
N LEU A 112 -0.07 -15.16 -13.14
CA LEU A 112 0.32 -14.53 -11.88
C LEU A 112 1.51 -13.62 -12.17
N GLU A 113 1.40 -12.35 -11.83
CA GLU A 113 2.42 -11.35 -12.09
C GLU A 113 3.08 -10.91 -10.79
N ASP A 114 4.33 -10.47 -10.88
CA ASP A 114 4.94 -9.74 -9.78
C ASP A 114 4.13 -8.48 -9.51
N GLY A 115 3.57 -8.40 -8.32
CA GLY A 115 2.72 -7.29 -7.89
C GLY A 115 3.49 -6.11 -7.31
N GLU A 116 4.82 -6.17 -7.26
CA GLU A 116 5.60 -5.04 -6.77
C GLU A 116 5.57 -3.89 -7.80
N ARG A 117 4.69 -2.94 -7.54
CA ARG A 117 4.56 -1.73 -8.37
C ARG A 117 5.58 -0.66 -8.01
N ARG A 118 6.34 -0.90 -6.94
CA ARG A 118 7.27 0.09 -6.42
C ARG A 118 8.66 -0.17 -6.96
N ALA A 119 9.22 0.80 -7.65
CA ALA A 119 10.61 0.74 -8.09
C ALA A 119 11.61 0.66 -6.91
N HIS A 120 11.15 1.00 -5.69
CA HIS A 120 12.00 1.06 -4.51
C HIS A 120 11.32 0.48 -3.27
N VAL A 121 12.05 -0.33 -2.53
CA VAL A 121 11.61 -0.87 -1.22
C VAL A 121 11.38 0.29 -0.25
N ARG A 122 10.31 0.20 0.54
CA ARG A 122 9.98 1.16 1.60
C ARG A 122 10.32 0.59 2.97
N TYR A 123 11.06 1.36 3.73
CA TYR A 123 11.44 1.00 5.09
C TYR A 123 10.65 1.86 6.09
N PRO A 124 10.04 1.25 7.13
CA PRO A 124 9.35 2.00 8.16
C PRO A 124 10.34 2.84 8.96
N SER A 125 9.97 4.09 9.25
CA SER A 125 10.78 4.95 10.14
C SER A 125 10.72 4.48 11.59
N GLY A 126 9.63 3.79 11.97
CA GLY A 126 9.34 3.48 13.37
C GLY A 126 9.03 4.74 14.19
N ASP A 127 9.15 4.62 15.50
CA ASP A 127 9.01 5.75 16.43
C ASP A 127 10.36 6.39 16.77
N ASP A 128 11.20 6.60 15.73
CA ASP A 128 12.51 7.23 15.92
C ASP A 128 12.35 8.74 16.12
N SER A 129 12.47 9.17 17.36
CA SER A 129 12.39 10.59 17.75
C SER A 129 13.50 11.48 17.14
N ARG A 130 14.56 10.85 16.59
CA ARG A 130 15.66 11.57 15.94
C ARG A 130 15.33 11.97 14.50
N VAL A 131 14.21 11.49 13.97
CA VAL A 131 13.75 11.83 12.61
C VAL A 131 12.67 12.88 12.70
N LEU A 132 13.01 14.08 12.28
CA LEU A 132 12.05 15.17 12.11
C LEU A 132 11.79 15.36 10.63
N ALA A 133 10.53 15.55 10.26
CA ALA A 133 10.14 15.78 8.88
C ALA A 133 9.25 17.01 8.76
N GLN A 134 9.49 17.78 7.72
CA GLN A 134 8.73 18.97 7.38
C GLN A 134 8.44 18.98 5.88
N LEU A 135 7.28 19.49 5.50
CA LEU A 135 6.91 19.75 4.11
C LEU A 135 6.85 21.26 3.92
N VAL A 136 7.62 21.75 2.97
CA VAL A 136 7.64 23.17 2.60
C VAL A 136 7.06 23.32 1.21
N ARG A 137 5.98 24.10 1.08
CA ARG A 137 5.37 24.36 -0.22
C ARG A 137 6.27 25.20 -1.08
N SER A 138 6.44 24.78 -2.33
CA SER A 138 7.24 25.52 -3.32
C SER A 138 6.47 26.68 -3.96
N SER A 139 5.13 26.74 -3.81
CA SER A 139 4.32 27.79 -4.42
C SER A 139 4.52 29.13 -3.70
N GLN A 140 4.80 30.18 -4.47
CA GLN A 140 4.97 31.54 -3.97
C GLN A 140 3.68 32.19 -3.42
N TRP A 141 2.52 31.55 -3.65
CA TRP A 141 1.18 32.08 -3.34
C TRP A 141 0.67 31.70 -1.96
N ALA A 142 1.40 30.88 -1.19
CA ALA A 142 0.94 30.51 0.15
C ALA A 142 1.30 31.61 1.16
N PRO A 143 0.39 32.02 2.05
CA PRO A 143 0.71 32.84 3.21
C PRO A 143 1.85 32.20 4.02
N ASN A 144 2.71 33.00 4.63
CA ASN A 144 3.91 32.50 5.31
C ASN A 144 3.64 31.48 6.40
N SER A 145 2.48 31.54 7.06
CA SER A 145 2.05 30.60 8.08
C SER A 145 1.73 29.18 7.57
N ASP A 146 1.39 29.06 6.25
CA ASP A 146 0.98 27.78 5.67
C ASP A 146 2.06 27.11 4.82
N ARG A 147 3.27 27.71 4.77
CA ARG A 147 4.36 27.20 3.94
C ARG A 147 5.03 25.96 4.50
N GLU A 148 5.06 25.82 5.81
CA GLU A 148 5.78 24.76 6.50
C GLU A 148 4.86 23.94 7.38
N VAL A 149 4.79 22.64 7.11
CA VAL A 149 3.97 21.71 7.90
C VAL A 149 4.87 20.62 8.49
N ARG A 150 4.90 20.54 9.82
CA ARG A 150 5.54 19.43 10.53
C ARG A 150 4.74 18.16 10.37
N VAL A 151 5.42 17.08 10.01
CA VAL A 151 4.80 15.78 9.76
C VAL A 151 5.65 14.66 10.39
N LYS A 152 5.01 13.56 10.75
CA LYS A 152 5.74 12.37 11.19
C LYS A 152 6.07 11.51 9.97
N LEU A 153 7.34 11.20 9.77
CA LEU A 153 7.76 10.24 8.76
C LEU A 153 7.24 8.86 9.14
N TRP A 154 6.54 8.19 8.23
CA TRP A 154 6.02 6.84 8.42
C TRP A 154 6.89 5.79 7.73
N ASN A 155 7.27 6.05 6.50
CA ASN A 155 8.20 5.20 5.75
C ASN A 155 9.00 6.03 4.75
N LEU A 156 10.13 5.48 4.32
CA LEU A 156 11.05 6.09 3.37
C LEU A 156 11.52 5.06 2.35
N SER A 157 11.73 5.52 1.12
CA SER A 157 12.37 4.78 0.04
C SER A 157 13.20 5.74 -0.81
N ARG A 158 13.96 5.22 -1.76
CA ARG A 158 14.70 6.08 -2.71
C ARG A 158 13.79 6.91 -3.61
N GLY A 159 12.55 6.47 -3.85
CA GLY A 159 11.62 7.16 -4.76
C GLY A 159 10.55 8.01 -4.08
N GLY A 160 10.52 8.06 -2.74
CA GLY A 160 9.50 8.82 -2.02
C GLY A 160 9.39 8.48 -0.55
N ALA A 161 8.49 9.19 0.12
CA ALA A 161 8.24 9.02 1.54
C ALA A 161 6.74 9.00 1.84
N GLY A 162 6.38 8.30 2.93
CA GLY A 162 5.05 8.33 3.51
C GLY A 162 5.07 9.11 4.82
N PHE A 163 4.02 9.89 5.06
CA PHE A 163 3.90 10.74 6.24
C PHE A 163 2.57 10.56 6.95
N VAL A 164 2.56 10.93 8.21
CA VAL A 164 1.36 11.02 9.05
C VAL A 164 1.27 12.44 9.62
N THR A 165 0.08 13.01 9.58
CA THR A 165 -0.24 14.32 10.17
C THR A 165 -1.61 14.28 10.83
N PRO A 166 -1.94 15.20 11.75
CA PRO A 166 -3.31 15.35 12.25
C PRO A 166 -4.31 15.59 11.11
N LEU A 167 -5.55 15.15 11.31
CA LEU A 167 -6.60 15.22 10.28
C LEU A 167 -6.99 16.66 9.91
N ASN A 168 -6.79 17.62 10.82
CA ASN A 168 -7.06 19.04 10.61
C ASN A 168 -5.93 19.80 9.89
N SER A 169 -4.98 19.09 9.31
CA SER A 169 -3.86 19.70 8.58
C SER A 169 -4.33 20.39 7.30
N THR A 170 -3.72 21.55 6.99
CA THR A 170 -3.91 22.28 5.71
C THR A 170 -3.54 21.44 4.48
N LEU A 171 -2.77 20.36 4.68
CA LEU A 171 -2.43 19.39 3.63
C LEU A 171 -3.67 18.68 3.05
N MET A 172 -4.80 18.66 3.76
CA MET A 172 -6.04 18.03 3.26
C MET A 172 -6.59 18.70 2.01
N ALA A 173 -6.40 20.01 1.87
CA ALA A 173 -6.93 20.79 0.76
C ALA A 173 -6.05 20.77 -0.50
N LEU A 174 -4.85 20.20 -0.42
CA LEU A 174 -3.89 20.28 -1.53
C LEU A 174 -4.21 19.27 -2.63
N PRO A 175 -4.12 19.69 -3.90
CA PRO A 175 -4.33 18.78 -5.02
C PRO A 175 -3.17 17.77 -5.16
N PRO A 176 -3.44 16.58 -5.75
CA PRO A 176 -2.38 15.70 -6.20
C PRO A 176 -1.48 16.42 -7.20
N GLY A 177 -0.17 16.15 -7.14
CA GLY A 177 0.83 16.80 -7.99
C GLY A 177 1.40 18.10 -7.42
N GLU A 178 0.82 18.63 -6.32
CA GLU A 178 1.37 19.83 -5.67
C GLU A 178 2.86 19.66 -5.35
N PRO A 179 3.74 20.60 -5.74
CA PRO A 179 5.16 20.53 -5.48
C PRO A 179 5.50 20.92 -4.04
N PHE A 180 6.44 20.19 -3.46
CA PHE A 180 6.98 20.41 -2.11
C PHE A 180 8.48 20.23 -2.08
N ASN A 181 9.11 20.87 -1.11
CA ASN A 181 10.39 20.43 -0.60
C ASN A 181 10.15 19.61 0.68
N VAL A 182 10.60 18.38 0.67
CA VAL A 182 10.62 17.51 1.85
C VAL A 182 11.92 17.78 2.59
N ILE A 183 11.82 18.24 3.83
CA ILE A 183 12.97 18.40 4.71
C ILE A 183 12.94 17.27 5.72
N ILE A 184 14.00 16.46 5.76
CA ILE A 184 14.19 15.41 6.75
C ILE A 184 15.45 15.74 7.55
N THR A 185 15.31 15.84 8.85
CA THR A 185 16.46 15.98 9.76
C THR A 185 16.64 14.67 10.52
N HIS A 186 17.84 14.10 10.44
CA HIS A 186 18.19 12.86 11.13
C HIS A 186 19.62 12.96 11.66
N ASP A 187 19.81 12.72 12.95
CA ASP A 187 21.11 12.82 13.63
C ASP A 187 21.85 14.15 13.32
N GLY A 188 21.10 15.27 13.31
CA GLY A 188 21.64 16.61 13.03
C GLY A 188 21.89 16.92 11.55
N LYS A 189 21.85 15.94 10.66
CA LYS A 189 21.95 16.16 9.21
C LYS A 189 20.58 16.55 8.64
N ARG A 190 20.54 17.63 7.86
CA ARG A 190 19.33 18.11 7.16
C ARG A 190 19.41 17.72 5.70
N LEU A 191 18.36 17.03 5.23
CA LEU A 191 18.14 16.70 3.84
C LEU A 191 16.98 17.52 3.32
N GLU A 192 17.14 18.11 2.14
CA GLU A 192 16.07 18.80 1.43
C GLU A 192 15.90 18.17 0.05
N ILE A 193 14.69 17.69 -0.25
CA ILE A 193 14.42 16.88 -1.43
C ILE A 193 13.17 17.40 -2.12
N PRO A 194 13.26 17.85 -3.39
CA PRO A 194 12.11 18.22 -4.18
C PRO A 194 11.17 17.02 -4.39
N ALA A 195 9.89 17.22 -4.16
CA ALA A 195 8.89 16.17 -4.24
C ALA A 195 7.55 16.70 -4.72
N LYS A 196 6.65 15.81 -5.09
CA LYS A 196 5.25 16.11 -5.38
C LYS A 196 4.32 15.24 -4.54
N LEU A 197 3.16 15.80 -4.17
CA LEU A 197 2.13 15.07 -3.48
C LEU A 197 1.57 13.97 -4.40
N VAL A 198 1.61 12.72 -3.96
CA VAL A 198 0.92 11.61 -4.63
C VAL A 198 -0.45 11.49 -3.99
N SER A 199 -1.49 11.30 -4.78
CA SER A 199 -2.82 11.02 -4.27
C SER A 199 -2.77 9.89 -3.25
N ASN A 200 -3.68 9.84 -2.31
CA ASN A 200 -3.95 8.83 -1.29
C ASN A 200 -3.72 9.38 0.13
N ARG A 201 -4.64 10.24 0.47
CA ARG A 201 -4.86 10.66 1.84
C ARG A 201 -5.82 9.65 2.44
N ILE A 202 -5.29 8.71 3.19
CA ILE A 202 -6.11 7.71 3.86
C ILE A 202 -6.33 8.19 5.29
N PRO A 203 -7.56 8.59 5.67
CA PRO A 203 -7.89 8.87 7.05
C PRO A 203 -7.69 7.60 7.89
N SER A 204 -7.03 7.72 9.03
CA SER A 204 -6.84 6.61 9.97
C SER A 204 -7.04 7.18 11.38
N GLY A 205 -8.26 7.04 11.91
CA GLY A 205 -8.65 7.74 13.14
C GLY A 205 -8.53 9.25 12.99
N ASN A 206 -7.85 9.93 13.93
CA ASN A 206 -7.60 11.37 13.90
C ASN A 206 -6.37 11.78 13.08
N THR A 207 -5.84 10.88 12.27
CA THR A 207 -4.63 11.14 11.47
C THR A 207 -4.88 10.96 9.98
N LEU A 208 -4.12 11.69 9.20
CA LEU A 208 -4.09 11.62 7.75
C LEU A 208 -2.76 10.98 7.33
N LYS A 209 -2.84 9.88 6.56
CA LYS A 209 -1.67 9.26 5.91
C LYS A 209 -1.62 9.69 4.46
N PHE A 210 -0.48 10.13 4.01
CA PHE A 210 -0.27 10.53 2.62
C PHE A 210 1.14 10.21 2.18
N GLY A 211 1.38 10.24 0.86
CA GLY A 211 2.68 9.97 0.28
C GLY A 211 3.14 11.10 -0.62
N VAL A 212 4.44 11.26 -0.70
CA VAL A 212 5.11 12.09 -1.70
C VAL A 212 6.01 11.23 -2.58
N GLN A 213 6.14 11.62 -3.83
CA GLN A 213 7.12 11.08 -4.75
C GLN A 213 8.24 12.09 -4.88
N PHE A 214 9.48 11.66 -4.70
CA PHE A 214 10.64 12.49 -4.97
C PHE A 214 10.75 12.76 -6.46
N ASN A 215 11.25 13.95 -6.82
CA ASN A 215 11.47 14.26 -8.22
C ASN A 215 12.51 13.29 -8.81
N ALA A 216 12.22 12.70 -9.96
CA ALA A 216 13.13 11.78 -10.63
C ALA A 216 14.37 12.51 -11.19
N GLU A 217 14.25 13.81 -11.47
CA GLU A 217 15.34 14.64 -11.96
C GLU A 217 16.25 15.04 -10.81
N THR A 218 17.19 14.16 -10.48
CA THR A 218 18.14 14.37 -9.37
C THR A 218 19.07 15.56 -9.58
N ASN A 219 19.23 16.02 -10.83
CA ASN A 219 20.03 17.22 -11.15
C ASN A 219 19.45 18.52 -10.53
N ALA A 220 18.15 18.52 -10.19
CA ALA A 220 17.50 19.63 -9.50
C ALA A 220 17.61 19.54 -7.97
N TRP A 221 18.26 18.51 -7.45
CA TRP A 221 18.40 18.33 -6.00
C TRP A 221 19.58 19.15 -5.46
N PRO A 222 19.48 19.64 -4.23
CA PRO A 222 20.62 20.24 -3.56
C PRO A 222 21.82 19.29 -3.51
N SER A 223 23.02 19.84 -3.59
CA SER A 223 24.26 19.05 -3.54
C SER A 223 24.30 18.17 -2.30
N GLY A 224 24.66 16.90 -2.48
CA GLY A 224 24.71 15.89 -1.41
C GLY A 224 23.37 15.32 -0.95
N ALA A 225 22.23 15.83 -1.46
CA ALA A 225 20.92 15.35 -1.02
C ALA A 225 20.65 13.89 -1.43
N LEU A 226 21.12 13.48 -2.60
CA LEU A 226 20.98 12.09 -3.06
C LEU A 226 21.82 11.13 -2.20
N GLU A 227 23.04 11.50 -1.87
CA GLU A 227 23.92 10.71 -1.00
C GLU A 227 23.32 10.59 0.40
N GLY A 228 22.90 11.71 0.99
CA GLY A 228 22.25 11.71 2.29
C GLY A 228 20.96 10.89 2.32
N LEU A 229 20.16 10.89 1.24
CA LEU A 229 18.98 10.04 1.13
C LEU A 229 19.37 8.55 1.11
N ASN A 230 20.41 8.18 0.34
CA ASN A 230 20.90 6.81 0.28
C ASN A 230 21.44 6.33 1.64
N GLU A 231 22.17 7.18 2.37
CA GLU A 231 22.62 6.89 3.74
C GLU A 231 21.44 6.63 4.67
N LEU A 232 20.43 7.50 4.64
CA LEU A 232 19.25 7.41 5.49
C LEU A 232 18.40 6.16 5.18
N VAL A 233 18.17 5.87 3.90
CA VAL A 233 17.47 4.66 3.46
C VAL A 233 18.23 3.41 3.91
N SER A 234 19.56 3.40 3.79
CA SER A 234 20.39 2.29 4.23
C SER A 234 20.39 2.11 5.75
N ALA A 235 20.31 3.19 6.52
CA ALA A 235 20.17 3.13 7.98
C ALA A 235 18.82 2.49 8.38
N PHE A 236 17.72 2.86 7.70
CA PHE A 236 16.40 2.27 7.95
C PHE A 236 16.34 0.80 7.54
N ALA A 237 16.96 0.44 6.41
CA ALA A 237 17.06 -0.96 5.96
C ALA A 237 17.75 -1.84 7.01
N ARG A 238 18.92 -1.41 7.50
CA ARG A 238 19.65 -2.14 8.55
C ARG A 238 18.85 -2.29 9.84
N ARG A 239 18.14 -1.24 10.24
CA ARG A 239 17.29 -1.27 11.43
C ARG A 239 16.14 -2.28 11.29
N GLU A 240 15.49 -2.31 10.13
CA GLU A 240 14.40 -3.25 9.88
C GLU A 240 14.91 -4.70 9.83
N GLU A 241 16.09 -4.93 9.27
CA GLU A 241 16.73 -6.23 9.29
C GLU A 241 16.98 -6.73 10.72
N LEU A 242 17.51 -5.86 11.59
CA LEU A 242 17.73 -6.18 13.01
C LEU A 242 16.41 -6.49 13.74
N ARG A 243 15.36 -5.72 13.47
CA ARG A 243 14.03 -5.98 14.03
C ARG A 243 13.48 -7.33 13.58
N ASN A 244 13.65 -7.67 12.31
CA ASN A 244 13.18 -8.94 11.77
C ASN A 244 13.95 -10.12 12.37
N LYS A 245 15.26 -10.02 12.53
CA LYS A 245 16.08 -11.02 13.23
C LYS A 245 15.61 -11.22 14.68
N ALA A 246 15.35 -10.13 15.41
CA ALA A 246 14.85 -10.21 16.78
C ALA A 246 13.45 -10.86 16.87
N ARG A 247 12.54 -10.55 15.94
CA ARG A 247 11.20 -11.16 15.86
C ARG A 247 11.28 -12.66 15.56
N MET A 248 12.20 -13.07 14.69
CA MET A 248 12.40 -14.49 14.37
C MET A 248 12.97 -15.26 15.56
N ALA A 249 13.94 -14.69 16.26
CA ALA A 249 14.50 -15.29 17.48
C ALA A 249 13.44 -15.45 18.58
N ALA A 250 12.57 -14.44 18.79
CA ALA A 250 11.48 -14.49 19.76
C ALA A 250 10.37 -15.49 19.43
N LYS A 251 10.25 -15.92 18.17
CA LYS A 251 9.28 -16.96 17.76
C LYS A 251 9.85 -18.37 17.86
N ALA A 252 11.17 -18.51 17.96
CA ALA A 252 11.86 -19.78 18.04
C ALA A 252 12.13 -20.22 19.50
N SER A 253 11.92 -19.33 20.47
CA SER A 253 11.94 -19.58 21.91
C SER A 253 10.53 -19.79 22.45
#